data_97f36a2bb61cef923376c3c56ecc6f70
#
_entry.id   97f36a2bb61cef923376c3c56ecc6f70
#
_cell.length_a   1.000
_cell.length_b   1.000
_cell.length_c   1.000
_cell.angle_alpha   90.00
_cell.angle_beta   90.00
_cell.angle_gamma   90.00
#
_symmetry.space_group_name_H-M   'P 1'
#
loop_
_entity.id
_entity.type
_entity.pdbx_description
1 polymer ?
#
loop_
_entity_poly.entity_id
_entity_poly.type
_entity_poly.pdbx_seq_one_letter_code
_entity_poly.pdbx_strand_id
1 'polypeptide(L)' 'MDNSNLDELQQAYKQAVDQWVEAIRAEEALATPDHSEVAMERWDAAGFAEQDAQSKAKQARDEYKDALRHLHYGI' A
#
# COMPACT_ATOMS: atom_id res chain seq x y z
N MET A 1 -15.70 9.55 -24.33
CA MET A 1 -15.40 9.79 -22.92
C MET A 1 -13.95 9.40 -22.63
N ASP A 2 -13.24 10.25 -21.95
CA ASP A 2 -11.82 10.03 -21.65
C ASP A 2 -11.69 9.16 -20.41
N ASN A 3 -10.98 8.03 -20.53
CA ASN A 3 -10.74 7.10 -19.42
C ASN A 3 -9.35 7.28 -18.77
N SER A 4 -8.64 8.37 -19.12
CA SER A 4 -7.30 8.59 -18.60
C SER A 4 -7.29 8.69 -17.07
N ASN A 5 -8.33 9.26 -16.45
CA ASN A 5 -8.45 9.33 -15.00
C ASN A 5 -8.54 7.94 -14.36
N LEU A 6 -9.27 7.03 -14.98
CA LEU A 6 -9.35 5.65 -14.50
C LEU A 6 -8.02 4.93 -14.64
N ASP A 7 -7.30 5.17 -15.72
CA ASP A 7 -5.97 4.59 -15.91
C ASP A 7 -4.99 5.10 -14.86
N GLU A 8 -5.03 6.39 -14.54
CA GLU A 8 -4.20 6.98 -13.51
C GLU A 8 -4.51 6.38 -12.14
N LEU A 9 -5.79 6.23 -11.80
CA LEU A 9 -6.20 5.65 -10.53
C LEU A 9 -5.81 4.17 -10.44
N GLN A 10 -5.91 3.44 -11.54
CA GLN A 10 -5.48 2.05 -11.60
C GLN A 10 -3.98 1.94 -11.36
N GLN A 11 -3.18 2.78 -12.00
CA GLN A 11 -1.73 2.79 -11.82
C GLN A 11 -1.35 3.17 -10.40
N ALA A 12 -2.03 4.17 -9.83
CA ALA A 12 -1.78 4.59 -8.45
C ALA A 12 -2.04 3.44 -7.48
N TYR A 13 -3.10 2.69 -7.70
CA TYR A 13 -3.42 1.53 -6.87
C TYR A 13 -2.32 0.45 -7.00
N LYS A 14 -1.94 0.12 -8.22
CA LYS A 14 -0.89 -0.90 -8.45
C LYS A 14 0.44 -0.49 -7.82
N GLN A 15 0.82 0.77 -7.96
CA GLN A 15 2.05 1.28 -7.35
C GLN A 15 1.99 1.24 -5.83
N ALA A 16 0.84 1.59 -5.25
CA ALA A 16 0.67 1.55 -3.80
C ALA A 16 0.74 0.11 -3.27
N VAL A 17 0.21 -0.86 -4.00
CA VAL A 17 0.32 -2.28 -3.65
C VAL A 17 1.77 -2.74 -3.72
N ASP A 18 2.50 -2.34 -4.75
CA ASP A 18 3.91 -2.70 -4.88
C ASP A 18 4.73 -2.15 -3.72
N GLN A 19 4.46 -0.90 -3.31
CA GLN A 19 5.12 -0.30 -2.17
C GLN A 19 4.78 -1.02 -0.87
N TRP A 20 3.55 -1.46 -0.73
CA TRP A 20 3.13 -2.22 0.44
C TRP A 20 3.83 -3.58 0.49
N VAL A 21 3.92 -4.28 -0.64
CA VAL A 21 4.64 -5.55 -0.73
C VAL A 21 6.12 -5.36 -0.36
N GLU A 22 6.75 -4.30 -0.85
CA GLU A 22 8.13 -3.99 -0.48
C GLU A 22 8.28 -3.73 1.02
N ALA A 23 7.33 -3.04 1.62
CA ALA A 23 7.34 -2.77 3.07
C ALA A 23 7.17 -4.06 3.87
N ILE A 24 6.32 -4.97 3.43
CA ILE A 24 6.14 -6.29 4.05
C ILE A 24 7.45 -7.07 4.00
N ARG A 25 8.12 -7.07 2.85
CA ARG A 25 9.39 -7.78 2.68
C ARG A 25 10.51 -7.18 3.51
N ALA A 26 10.54 -5.85 3.62
CA ALA A 26 11.51 -5.17 4.45
C ALA A 26 11.32 -5.52 5.94
N GLU A 27 10.07 -5.60 6.38
CA GLU A 27 9.74 -6.01 7.75
C GLU A 27 10.14 -7.47 7.99
N GLU A 28 9.81 -8.36 7.06
CA GLU A 28 10.14 -9.78 7.14
C GLU A 28 11.66 -9.99 7.21
N ALA A 29 12.42 -9.21 6.44
CA ALA A 29 13.87 -9.31 6.40
C ALA A 29 14.53 -9.00 7.74
N LEU A 30 13.82 -8.30 8.64
CA LEU A 30 14.32 -7.99 9.98
C LEU A 30 14.03 -9.09 10.98
N ALA A 31 13.28 -10.12 10.60
CA ALA A 31 13.05 -11.31 11.42
C ALA A 31 14.30 -12.20 11.33
N THR A 32 15.29 -11.91 12.18
CA THR A 32 16.58 -12.58 12.21
C THR A 32 16.82 -13.16 13.61
N PRO A 33 17.88 -13.98 13.82
CA PRO A 33 18.23 -14.45 15.14
C PRO A 33 18.70 -13.37 16.11
N ASP A 34 18.92 -12.15 15.66
CA ASP A 34 19.28 -11.04 16.53
C ASP A 34 18.06 -10.58 17.33
N HIS A 35 18.13 -10.74 18.65
CA HIS A 35 17.05 -10.38 19.57
C HIS A 35 17.41 -9.14 20.42
N SER A 36 18.32 -8.31 19.93
CA SER A 36 18.73 -7.10 20.64
C SER A 36 17.61 -6.06 20.65
N GLU A 37 17.72 -5.09 21.56
CA GLU A 37 16.78 -3.96 21.63
C GLU A 37 16.80 -3.13 20.35
N VAL A 38 17.97 -2.95 19.74
CA VAL A 38 18.10 -2.23 18.47
C VAL A 38 17.36 -2.97 17.35
N ALA A 39 17.46 -4.29 17.31
CA ALA A 39 16.73 -5.10 16.33
C ALA A 39 15.22 -4.95 16.49
N MET A 40 14.74 -4.92 17.74
CA MET A 40 13.32 -4.71 18.04
C MET A 40 12.85 -3.34 17.58
N GLU A 41 13.64 -2.30 17.84
CA GLU A 41 13.30 -0.95 17.40
C GLU A 41 13.20 -0.85 15.87
N ARG A 42 14.13 -1.50 15.16
CA ARG A 42 14.10 -1.53 13.70
C ARG A 42 12.88 -2.26 13.19
N TRP A 43 12.52 -3.36 13.83
CA TRP A 43 11.35 -4.13 13.43
C TRP A 43 10.06 -3.34 13.65
N ASP A 44 9.95 -2.65 14.79
CA ASP A 44 8.79 -1.80 15.08
C ASP A 44 8.67 -0.68 14.05
N ALA A 45 9.79 -0.03 13.71
CA ALA A 45 9.80 1.02 12.68
C ALA A 45 9.34 0.49 11.31
N ALA A 46 9.81 -0.71 10.94
CA ALA A 46 9.39 -1.35 9.69
C ALA A 46 7.90 -1.71 9.72
N GLY A 47 7.38 -2.10 10.88
CA GLY A 47 5.96 -2.38 11.07
C GLY A 47 5.09 -1.14 10.86
N PHE A 48 5.53 0.01 11.36
CA PHE A 48 4.82 1.27 11.12
C PHE A 48 4.84 1.65 9.64
N ALA A 49 5.98 1.47 8.98
CA ALA A 49 6.10 1.75 7.55
C ALA A 49 5.18 0.84 6.73
N GLU A 50 5.07 -0.44 7.10
CA GLU A 50 4.17 -1.39 6.46
C GLU A 50 2.71 -0.99 6.63
N GLN A 51 2.31 -0.59 7.83
CA GLN A 51 0.94 -0.14 8.09
C GLN A 51 0.59 1.12 7.31
N ASP A 52 1.53 2.05 7.20
CA ASP A 52 1.33 3.27 6.40
C ASP A 52 1.16 2.93 4.92
N ALA A 53 2.00 2.05 4.38
CA ALA A 53 1.90 1.61 2.99
C ALA A 53 0.60 0.85 2.74
N GLN A 54 0.14 0.04 3.71
CA GLN A 54 -1.14 -0.65 3.63
C GLN A 54 -2.30 0.34 3.55
N SER A 55 -2.28 1.36 4.39
CA SER A 55 -3.33 2.39 4.41
C SER A 55 -3.40 3.12 3.08
N LYS A 56 -2.25 3.44 2.50
CA LYS A 56 -2.19 4.10 1.19
C LYS A 56 -2.72 3.20 0.08
N ALA A 57 -2.42 1.90 0.14
CA ALA A 57 -2.93 0.95 -0.85
C ALA A 57 -4.45 0.82 -0.76
N LYS A 58 -5.00 0.76 0.46
CA LYS A 58 -6.44 0.71 0.67
C LYS A 58 -7.13 1.97 0.18
N GLN A 59 -6.55 3.13 0.45
CA GLN A 59 -7.09 4.41 -0.02
C GLN A 59 -7.11 4.48 -1.55
N ALA A 60 -6.01 4.09 -2.19
CA ALA A 60 -5.93 4.08 -3.65
C ALA A 60 -6.93 3.10 -4.25
N ARG A 61 -7.13 1.93 -3.63
CA ARG A 61 -8.13 0.97 -4.04
C ARG A 61 -9.53 1.57 -3.97
N ASP A 62 -9.84 2.23 -2.87
CA ASP A 62 -11.19 2.78 -2.65
C ASP A 62 -11.47 3.91 -3.65
N GLU A 63 -10.50 4.77 -3.92
CA GLU A 63 -10.64 5.82 -4.93
C GLU A 63 -10.89 5.25 -6.32
N TYR A 64 -10.17 4.18 -6.67
CA TYR A 64 -10.35 3.52 -7.96
C TYR A 64 -11.73 2.86 -8.04
N LYS A 65 -12.16 2.15 -7.00
CA LYS A 65 -13.47 1.51 -6.95
C LYS A 65 -14.60 2.53 -7.02
N ASP A 66 -14.46 3.66 -6.32
CA ASP A 66 -15.46 4.72 -6.35
C ASP A 66 -15.60 5.31 -7.74
N ALA A 67 -14.48 5.52 -8.43
CA ALA A 67 -14.51 6.01 -9.81
C ALA A 67 -15.19 5.01 -10.75
N LEU A 68 -14.94 3.71 -10.55
CA LEU A 68 -15.60 2.66 -11.34
C LEU A 68 -17.12 2.64 -11.08
N ARG A 69 -17.52 2.78 -9.82
CA ARG A 69 -18.95 2.83 -9.49
C ARG A 69 -19.63 4.04 -10.12
N HIS A 70 -18.95 5.17 -10.08
CA HIS A 70 -19.47 6.39 -10.70
C HIS A 70 -19.64 6.21 -12.21
N LEU A 71 -18.68 5.56 -12.87
CA LEU A 71 -18.75 5.30 -14.30
C LEU A 71 -19.91 4.39 -14.65
N HIS A 72 -20.12 3.31 -13.87
CA HIS A 72 -21.12 2.29 -14.21
C HIS A 72 -22.50 2.57 -13.65
N TYR A 73 -22.60 3.25 -12.50
CA TYR A 73 -23.87 3.46 -11.82
C TYR A 73 -24.27 4.92 -11.69
N GLY A 74 -23.40 5.86 -12.04
CA GLY A 74 -23.69 7.28 -11.98
C GLY A 74 -23.78 7.86 -10.57
N ILE A 75 -23.22 7.17 -9.57
CA ILE A 75 -23.27 7.61 -8.17
C ILE A 75 -21.91 7.97 -7.59
#